data_d009b37a0a755433ce3c34f3b092a77f
#
_entry.id   d009b37a0a755433ce3c34f3b092a77f
#
_cell.length_a   1.000
_cell.length_b   1.000
_cell.length_c   1.000
_cell.angle_alpha   90.00
_cell.angle_beta   90.00
_cell.angle_gamma   90.00
#
_symmetry.space_group_name_H-M   'P 1'
#
loop_
_entity.id
_entity.type
_entity.pdbx_description
1 polymer ?
#
loop_
_entity_poly.entity_id
_entity_poly.type
_entity_poly.pdbx_seq_one_letter_code
_entity_poly.pdbx_strand_id
1 'polypeptide(L)'
;MVFRRNTRVGVYVDVANLARNGGYGMRYDVLREFACRGDAEPVRLNAYVSFDPERAEQDAAYREGQYAFYSLLRDFGYKVIQKNVKWYTDESGNRFGKANADLDMAVDALLQSENLDRVVLATGDGDFIRVVQALQNKGCRVEILAFENVSADLRRE
;
A
#
# COMPACT_ATOMS: atom_id res chain seq x y z
N MET A 1 -0.07 20.58 34.06
CA MET A 1 0.41 19.34 33.42
C MET A 1 -0.05 19.30 31.96
N VAL A 2 0.86 19.11 31.03
CA VAL A 2 0.54 19.04 29.62
C VAL A 2 0.54 17.58 29.19
N PHE A 3 -0.60 17.10 28.71
CA PHE A 3 -0.71 15.75 28.14
C PHE A 3 -0.38 15.82 26.64
N ARG A 4 0.64 15.10 26.24
CA ARG A 4 0.96 14.95 24.82
C ARG A 4 0.29 13.70 24.29
N ARG A 5 -0.50 13.88 23.23
CA ARG A 5 -1.03 12.73 22.49
C ARG A 5 0.07 12.16 21.62
N ASN A 6 0.17 10.83 21.56
CA ASN A 6 1.08 10.18 20.64
C ASN A 6 0.70 10.48 19.19
N THR A 7 1.70 10.58 18.33
CA THR A 7 1.48 10.72 16.88
C THR A 7 0.75 9.49 16.38
N ARG A 8 -0.36 9.68 15.71
CA ARG A 8 -1.16 8.60 15.15
C ARG A 8 -0.81 8.42 13.68
N VAL A 9 -0.45 7.20 13.30
CA VAL A 9 0.10 6.88 12.00
C VAL A 9 -0.79 5.91 11.24
N GLY A 10 -1.02 6.21 9.96
CA GLY A 10 -1.58 5.28 8.99
C GLY A 10 -0.55 4.92 7.93
N VAL A 11 -0.41 3.63 7.66
CA VAL A 11 0.50 3.11 6.63
C VAL A 11 -0.33 2.43 5.56
N TYR A 12 -0.14 2.85 4.32
CA TYR A 12 -0.86 2.35 3.15
C TYR A 12 0.15 1.85 2.14
N VAL A 13 0.21 0.53 1.94
CA VAL A 13 1.25 -0.10 1.14
C VAL A 13 0.66 -0.69 -0.12
N ASP A 14 1.07 -0.15 -1.27
CA ASP A 14 0.74 -0.70 -2.58
C ASP A 14 1.75 -1.80 -2.92
N VAL A 15 1.45 -3.02 -2.47
CA VAL A 15 2.37 -4.16 -2.60
C VAL A 15 2.66 -4.47 -4.06
N ALA A 16 1.65 -4.41 -4.92
CA ALA A 16 1.83 -4.70 -6.35
C ALA A 16 2.77 -3.71 -7.03
N ASN A 17 2.61 -2.41 -6.74
CA ASN A 17 3.51 -1.38 -7.27
C ASN A 17 4.95 -1.58 -6.79
N LEU A 18 5.13 -1.82 -5.50
CA LEU A 18 6.46 -2.02 -4.93
C LEU A 18 7.14 -3.26 -5.52
N ALA A 19 6.42 -4.35 -5.68
CA ALA A 19 6.96 -5.57 -6.28
C ALA A 19 7.41 -5.35 -7.72
N ARG A 20 6.61 -4.63 -8.53
CA ARG A 20 6.97 -4.31 -9.92
C ARG A 20 8.19 -3.41 -10.03
N ASN A 21 8.46 -2.60 -9.01
CA ASN A 21 9.53 -1.61 -9.02
C ASN A 21 10.74 -2.00 -8.17
N GLY A 22 10.98 -3.29 -8.01
CA GLY A 22 12.17 -3.80 -7.34
C GLY A 22 12.00 -4.06 -5.85
N GLY A 23 10.77 -4.02 -5.35
CA GLY A 23 10.46 -4.23 -3.94
C GLY A 23 10.39 -5.67 -3.48
N TYR A 24 10.88 -6.62 -4.28
CA TYR A 24 10.96 -8.01 -3.86
C TYR A 24 11.92 -8.13 -2.67
N GLY A 25 11.50 -8.83 -1.62
CA GLY A 25 12.29 -8.97 -0.42
C GLY A 25 12.18 -7.79 0.53
N MET A 26 11.23 -6.89 0.33
CA MET A 26 10.97 -5.79 1.23
C MET A 26 10.61 -6.29 2.62
N ARG A 27 11.18 -5.66 3.63
CA ARG A 27 10.92 -5.96 5.03
C ARG A 27 9.76 -5.11 5.54
N TYR A 28 8.56 -5.67 5.52
CA TYR A 28 7.34 -4.96 5.94
C TYR A 28 7.32 -4.68 7.46
N ASP A 29 8.00 -5.50 8.25
CA ASP A 29 8.22 -5.26 9.67
C ASP A 29 9.07 -4.00 9.90
N VAL A 30 10.13 -3.81 9.11
CA VAL A 30 10.99 -2.62 9.16
C VAL A 30 10.22 -1.38 8.70
N LEU A 31 9.39 -1.51 7.67
CA LEU A 31 8.51 -0.42 7.22
C LEU A 31 7.61 0.06 8.36
N ARG A 32 7.01 -0.86 9.08
CA ARG A 32 6.16 -0.54 10.24
C ARG A 32 6.96 0.20 11.32
N GLU A 33 8.13 -0.30 11.66
CA GLU A 33 8.99 0.34 12.65
C GLU A 33 9.39 1.75 12.25
N PHE A 34 9.77 1.93 10.98
CA PHE A 34 10.12 3.26 10.45
C PHE A 34 8.94 4.21 10.50
N ALA A 35 7.78 3.76 10.04
CA ALA A 35 6.56 4.58 10.01
C ALA A 35 6.14 5.04 11.40
N CYS A 36 6.34 4.19 12.40
CA CYS A 36 5.94 4.43 13.79
C CYS A 36 7.08 4.89 14.68
N ARG A 37 8.17 5.42 14.10
CA ARG A 37 9.30 5.94 14.87
C ARG A 37 8.87 7.11 15.76
N GLY A 38 9.59 7.32 16.85
CA GLY A 38 9.34 8.42 17.77
C GLY A 38 8.10 8.22 18.65
N ASP A 39 7.88 7.00 19.12
CA ASP A 39 6.75 6.62 19.96
C ASP A 39 5.38 6.86 19.29
N ALA A 40 5.35 6.83 17.97
CA ALA A 40 4.12 6.97 17.22
C ALA A 40 3.28 5.69 17.31
N GLU A 41 1.97 5.86 17.26
CA GLU A 41 1.00 4.78 17.42
C GLU A 41 0.47 4.35 16.06
N PRO A 42 0.59 3.06 15.68
CA PRO A 42 0.00 2.58 14.43
C PRO A 42 -1.51 2.42 14.58
N VAL A 43 -2.26 3.30 13.93
CA VAL A 43 -3.73 3.26 13.92
C VAL A 43 -4.24 2.44 12.75
N ARG A 44 -3.60 2.58 11.59
CA ARG A 44 -3.94 1.84 10.36
C ARG A 44 -2.66 1.29 9.75
N LEU A 45 -2.67 -0.01 9.45
CA LEU A 45 -1.61 -0.67 8.69
C LEU A 45 -2.31 -1.47 7.60
N ASN A 46 -2.40 -0.92 6.41
CA ASN A 46 -3.11 -1.52 5.29
C ASN A 46 -2.14 -1.93 4.18
N ALA A 47 -2.20 -3.18 3.78
CA ALA A 47 -1.41 -3.71 2.67
C ALA A 47 -2.35 -4.15 1.54
N TYR A 48 -2.20 -3.54 0.39
CA TYR A 48 -3.04 -3.78 -0.79
C TYR A 48 -2.31 -4.73 -1.71
N VAL A 49 -2.87 -5.92 -1.87
CA VAL A 49 -2.25 -7.01 -2.63
C VAL A 49 -3.13 -7.40 -3.81
N SER A 50 -2.50 -7.90 -4.86
CA SER A 50 -3.21 -8.47 -5.99
C SER A 50 -3.10 -10.00 -5.95
N PHE A 51 -4.18 -10.68 -6.28
CA PHE A 51 -4.25 -12.13 -6.29
C PHE A 51 -4.90 -12.58 -7.60
N ASP A 52 -4.29 -13.54 -8.26
CA ASP A 52 -4.82 -14.13 -9.50
C ASP A 52 -5.50 -15.47 -9.19
N PRO A 53 -6.84 -15.49 -9.07
CA PRO A 53 -7.56 -16.74 -8.75
C PRO A 53 -7.39 -17.81 -9.81
N GLU A 54 -7.29 -17.40 -11.07
CA GLU A 54 -7.12 -18.34 -12.20
C GLU A 54 -5.76 -19.04 -12.12
N ARG A 55 -4.70 -18.27 -11.88
CA ARG A 55 -3.37 -18.83 -11.67
C ARG A 55 -3.33 -19.74 -10.44
N ALA A 56 -4.02 -19.36 -9.39
CA ALA A 56 -4.06 -20.11 -8.14
C ALA A 56 -4.70 -21.50 -8.30
N GLU A 57 -5.66 -21.63 -9.21
CA GLU A 57 -6.28 -22.93 -9.51
C GLU A 57 -5.29 -23.88 -10.22
N GLN A 58 -4.37 -23.34 -11.00
CA GLN A 58 -3.47 -24.12 -11.85
C GLN A 58 -2.09 -24.28 -11.24
N ASP A 59 -1.71 -23.44 -10.30
CA ASP A 59 -0.38 -23.36 -9.72
C ASP A 59 -0.47 -23.34 -8.19
N ALA A 60 -0.30 -24.54 -7.60
CA ALA A 60 -0.37 -24.68 -6.15
C ALA A 60 0.75 -23.92 -5.44
N ALA A 61 1.94 -23.85 -6.03
CA ALA A 61 3.07 -23.12 -5.44
C ALA A 61 2.77 -21.62 -5.35
N TYR A 62 2.18 -21.05 -6.39
CA TYR A 62 1.73 -19.66 -6.39
C TYR A 62 0.69 -19.41 -5.30
N ARG A 63 -0.34 -20.24 -5.24
CA ARG A 63 -1.42 -20.11 -4.25
C ARG A 63 -0.89 -20.18 -2.82
N GLU A 64 -0.08 -21.18 -2.52
CA GLU A 64 0.48 -21.38 -1.18
C GLU A 64 1.44 -20.26 -0.81
N GLY A 65 2.26 -19.81 -1.76
CA GLY A 65 3.18 -18.69 -1.56
C GLY A 65 2.47 -17.37 -1.27
N GLN A 66 1.37 -17.10 -1.98
CA GLN A 66 0.58 -15.89 -1.73
C GLN A 66 -0.09 -15.95 -0.35
N TYR A 67 -0.68 -17.07 0.02
CA TYR A 67 -1.32 -17.21 1.33
C TYR A 67 -0.31 -17.12 2.47
N ALA A 68 0.87 -17.69 2.31
CA ALA A 68 1.95 -17.57 3.30
C ALA A 68 2.40 -16.11 3.46
N PHE A 69 2.52 -15.39 2.36
CA PHE A 69 2.88 -13.98 2.37
C PHE A 69 1.81 -13.13 3.06
N TYR A 70 0.54 -13.36 2.76
CA TYR A 70 -0.55 -12.61 3.41
C TYR A 70 -0.61 -12.90 4.90
N SER A 71 -0.35 -14.15 5.30
CA SER A 71 -0.27 -14.53 6.70
C SER A 71 0.87 -13.80 7.42
N LEU A 72 2.02 -13.69 6.76
CA LEU A 72 3.17 -12.96 7.28
C LEU A 72 2.84 -11.47 7.48
N LEU A 73 2.18 -10.85 6.51
CA LEU A 73 1.75 -9.44 6.64
C LEU A 73 0.82 -9.25 7.83
N ARG A 74 -0.12 -10.17 8.03
CA ARG A 74 -1.03 -10.12 9.17
C ARG A 74 -0.29 -10.29 10.49
N ASP A 75 0.73 -11.14 10.53
CA ASP A 75 1.56 -11.33 11.72
C ASP A 75 2.30 -10.05 12.10
N PHE A 76 2.68 -9.24 11.11
CA PHE A 76 3.27 -7.92 11.33
C PHE A 76 2.24 -6.84 11.70
N GLY A 77 0.97 -7.16 11.71
CA GLY A 77 -0.10 -6.25 12.10
C GLY A 77 -0.82 -5.56 10.94
N TYR A 78 -0.52 -5.92 9.71
CA TYR A 78 -1.21 -5.34 8.55
C TYR A 78 -2.58 -5.97 8.33
N LYS A 79 -3.54 -5.13 7.96
CA LYS A 79 -4.76 -5.57 7.32
C LYS A 79 -4.45 -5.81 5.85
N VAL A 80 -4.70 -7.01 5.37
CA VAL A 80 -4.49 -7.36 3.96
C VAL A 80 -5.77 -7.11 3.18
N ILE A 81 -5.69 -6.22 2.20
CA ILE A 81 -6.80 -5.91 1.30
C ILE A 81 -6.47 -6.53 -0.06
N GLN A 82 -7.19 -7.57 -0.40
CA GLN A 82 -6.95 -8.37 -1.59
C GLN A 82 -7.80 -7.88 -2.75
N LYS A 83 -7.15 -7.62 -3.88
CA LYS A 83 -7.82 -7.32 -5.15
C LYS A 83 -7.55 -8.47 -6.11
N ASN A 84 -8.60 -9.08 -6.61
CA ASN A 84 -8.47 -10.19 -7.54
C ASN A 84 -8.20 -9.68 -8.95
N VAL A 85 -7.27 -10.32 -9.64
CA VAL A 85 -6.98 -10.05 -11.04
C VAL A 85 -8.19 -10.44 -11.89
N LYS A 86 -8.62 -9.53 -12.74
CA LYS A 86 -9.65 -9.79 -13.76
C LYS A 86 -8.97 -9.84 -15.11
N TRP A 87 -9.31 -10.85 -15.90
CA TRP A 87 -8.74 -11.05 -17.21
C TRP A 87 -9.66 -10.52 -18.29
N TYR A 88 -9.08 -9.82 -19.23
CA TYR A 88 -9.79 -9.22 -20.37
C TYR A 88 -9.10 -9.62 -21.67
N THR A 89 -9.87 -9.65 -22.76
CA THR A 89 -9.34 -9.85 -24.12
C THR A 89 -9.60 -8.59 -24.90
N ASP A 90 -8.56 -8.04 -25.54
CA ASP A 90 -8.70 -6.86 -26.38
C ASP A 90 -9.22 -7.21 -27.78
N GLU A 91 -9.41 -6.19 -28.61
CA GLU A 91 -9.91 -6.36 -29.99
C GLU A 91 -8.96 -7.18 -30.87
N SER A 92 -7.68 -7.19 -30.56
CA SER A 92 -6.66 -7.97 -31.25
C SER A 92 -6.56 -9.42 -30.79
N GLY A 93 -7.37 -9.83 -29.80
CA GLY A 93 -7.34 -11.16 -29.22
C GLY A 93 -6.29 -11.33 -28.13
N ASN A 94 -5.58 -10.28 -27.75
CA ASN A 94 -4.59 -10.34 -26.68
C ASN A 94 -5.27 -10.37 -25.32
N ARG A 95 -4.79 -11.23 -24.44
CA ARG A 95 -5.30 -11.37 -23.10
C ARG A 95 -4.44 -10.59 -22.12
N PHE A 96 -5.09 -9.81 -21.26
CA PHE A 96 -4.39 -9.06 -20.22
C PHE A 96 -5.13 -9.13 -18.89
N GLY A 97 -4.37 -9.14 -17.80
CA GLY A 97 -4.90 -9.15 -16.44
C GLY A 97 -4.87 -7.75 -15.83
N LYS A 98 -5.87 -7.44 -15.05
CA LYS A 98 -5.98 -6.15 -14.37
C LYS A 98 -6.38 -6.35 -12.91
N ALA A 99 -5.56 -5.85 -12.01
CA ALA A 99 -5.85 -5.83 -10.57
C ALA A 99 -5.24 -4.56 -10.00
N ASN A 100 -6.01 -3.49 -9.98
CA ASN A 100 -5.55 -2.19 -9.54
C ASN A 100 -6.29 -1.79 -8.27
N ALA A 101 -5.57 -1.74 -7.15
CA ALA A 101 -6.10 -1.34 -5.85
C ALA A 101 -5.87 0.15 -5.55
N ASP A 102 -5.42 0.94 -6.52
CA ASP A 102 -5.08 2.35 -6.31
C ASP A 102 -6.27 3.15 -5.80
N LEU A 103 -7.44 2.93 -6.40
CA LEU A 103 -8.66 3.62 -5.96
C LEU A 103 -9.04 3.22 -4.53
N ASP A 104 -8.97 1.93 -4.21
CA ASP A 104 -9.28 1.44 -2.87
C ASP A 104 -8.34 2.07 -1.84
N MET A 105 -7.05 2.09 -2.14
CA MET A 105 -6.03 2.67 -1.26
C MET A 105 -6.22 4.18 -1.10
N ALA A 106 -6.51 4.89 -2.18
CA ALA A 106 -6.75 6.33 -2.17
C ALA A 106 -7.98 6.69 -1.31
N VAL A 107 -9.07 5.97 -1.51
CA VAL A 107 -10.32 6.20 -0.74
C VAL A 107 -10.08 5.92 0.73
N ASP A 108 -9.44 4.81 1.06
CA ASP A 108 -9.14 4.46 2.45
C ASP A 108 -8.27 5.51 3.12
N ALA A 109 -7.19 5.94 2.46
CA ALA A 109 -6.29 6.96 3.00
C ALA A 109 -7.02 8.27 3.29
N LEU A 110 -7.86 8.72 2.35
CA LEU A 110 -8.61 9.97 2.52
C LEU A 110 -9.67 9.88 3.60
N LEU A 111 -10.42 8.79 3.65
CA LEU A 111 -11.49 8.63 4.65
C LEU A 111 -10.95 8.39 6.05
N GLN A 112 -9.85 7.65 6.18
CA GLN A 112 -9.29 7.27 7.47
C GLN A 112 -8.38 8.35 8.07
N SER A 113 -7.98 9.34 7.28
CA SER A 113 -6.99 10.35 7.68
C SER A 113 -7.48 11.32 8.76
N GLU A 114 -8.77 11.42 9.02
CA GLU A 114 -9.30 12.32 10.04
C GLU A 114 -8.72 12.08 11.42
N ASN A 115 -8.35 10.84 11.70
CA ASN A 115 -7.78 10.45 12.99
C ASN A 115 -6.27 10.20 12.90
N LEU A 116 -5.62 10.68 11.85
CA LEU A 116 -4.19 10.43 11.63
C LEU A 116 -3.41 11.74 11.62
N ASP A 117 -2.23 11.70 12.22
CA ASP A 117 -1.29 12.83 12.20
C ASP A 117 -0.24 12.63 11.09
N ARG A 118 0.17 11.39 10.88
CA ARG A 118 1.16 11.00 9.86
C ARG A 118 0.57 9.92 8.97
N VAL A 119 0.71 10.11 7.66
CA VAL A 119 0.30 9.10 6.66
C VAL A 119 1.52 8.71 5.85
N VAL A 120 1.82 7.43 5.84
CA VAL A 120 2.91 6.86 5.03
C VAL A 120 2.29 6.13 3.85
N LEU A 121 2.62 6.58 2.64
CA LEU A 121 2.18 5.96 1.40
C LEU A 121 3.39 5.25 0.78
N ALA A 122 3.34 3.93 0.73
CA ALA A 122 4.40 3.13 0.13
C ALA A 122 4.00 2.76 -1.30
N THR A 123 4.26 3.66 -2.22
CA THR A 123 3.99 3.52 -3.65
C THR A 123 4.82 4.54 -4.43
N GLY A 124 5.19 4.20 -5.66
CA GLY A 124 5.83 5.13 -6.59
C GLY A 124 4.90 5.62 -7.69
N ASP A 125 3.63 5.28 -7.62
CA ASP A 125 2.65 5.65 -8.64
C ASP A 125 2.29 7.14 -8.56
N GLY A 126 2.55 7.87 -9.65
CA GLY A 126 2.27 9.31 -9.75
C GLY A 126 0.79 9.67 -9.65
N ASP A 127 -0.11 8.73 -9.86
CA ASP A 127 -1.54 8.97 -9.71
C ASP A 127 -1.92 9.30 -8.27
N PHE A 128 -1.05 9.00 -7.30
CA PHE A 128 -1.28 9.36 -5.89
C PHE A 128 -0.96 10.82 -5.54
N ILE A 129 -0.45 11.62 -6.48
CA ILE A 129 -0.10 13.02 -6.18
C ILE A 129 -1.30 13.81 -5.64
N ARG A 130 -2.48 13.61 -6.19
CA ARG A 130 -3.70 14.29 -5.71
C ARG A 130 -4.09 13.84 -4.31
N VAL A 131 -3.87 12.58 -4.00
CA VAL A 131 -4.10 12.05 -2.65
C VAL A 131 -3.15 12.71 -1.65
N VAL A 132 -1.88 12.82 -1.99
CA VAL A 132 -0.87 13.50 -1.17
C VAL A 132 -1.31 14.94 -0.88
N GLN A 133 -1.68 15.69 -1.90
CA GLN A 133 -2.12 17.07 -1.76
C GLN A 133 -3.35 17.20 -0.87
N ALA A 134 -4.33 16.32 -1.05
CA ALA A 134 -5.55 16.31 -0.23
C ALA A 134 -5.25 16.00 1.24
N LEU A 135 -4.35 15.06 1.51
CA LEU A 135 -3.93 14.72 2.87
C LEU A 135 -3.18 15.88 3.53
N GLN A 136 -2.28 16.53 2.79
CA GLN A 136 -1.56 17.71 3.28
C GLN A 136 -2.52 18.85 3.62
N ASN A 137 -3.54 19.06 2.78
CA ASN A 137 -4.56 20.09 3.03
C ASN A 137 -5.40 19.79 4.26
N LYS A 138 -5.52 18.52 4.65
CA LYS A 138 -6.21 18.12 5.89
C LYS A 138 -5.32 18.23 7.13
N GLY A 139 -4.06 18.63 6.95
CA GLY A 139 -3.12 18.78 8.05
C GLY A 139 -2.31 17.55 8.39
N CYS A 140 -2.35 16.50 7.57
CA CYS A 140 -1.51 15.33 7.76
C CYS A 140 -0.10 15.57 7.24
N ARG A 141 0.89 15.05 7.97
CA ARG A 141 2.24 14.89 7.42
C ARG A 141 2.24 13.64 6.54
N VAL A 142 2.62 13.80 5.28
CA VAL A 142 2.65 12.68 4.33
C VAL A 142 4.10 12.33 4.02
N GLU A 143 4.42 11.04 4.14
CA GLU A 143 5.73 10.50 3.78
C GLU A 143 5.55 9.45 2.70
N ILE A 144 6.39 9.51 1.68
CA ILE A 144 6.35 8.58 0.55
C ILE A 144 7.54 7.63 0.66
N LEU A 145 7.25 6.33 0.58
CA LEU A 145 8.28 5.30 0.43
C LEU A 145 8.14 4.66 -0.94
N ALA A 146 9.20 4.71 -1.73
CA ALA A 146 9.19 4.19 -3.08
C ALA A 146 10.58 3.69 -3.48
N PHE A 147 10.61 2.87 -4.53
CA PHE A 147 11.86 2.42 -5.14
C PHE A 147 12.21 3.32 -6.35
N GLU A 148 13.24 2.94 -7.11
CA GLU A 148 13.85 3.80 -8.13
C GLU A 148 12.90 4.39 -9.17
N ASN A 149 11.81 3.69 -9.49
CA ASN A 149 10.88 4.09 -10.54
C ASN A 149 9.73 4.98 -10.05
N VAL A 150 9.99 5.78 -9.02
CA VAL A 150 8.98 6.72 -8.53
C VAL A 150 8.73 7.82 -9.56
N SER A 151 7.46 8.22 -9.71
CA SER A 151 7.08 9.31 -10.60
C SER A 151 7.77 10.62 -10.22
N ALA A 152 8.24 11.38 -11.21
CA ALA A 152 8.85 12.68 -11.00
C ALA A 152 7.91 13.66 -10.30
N ASP A 153 6.61 13.62 -10.61
CA ASP A 153 5.62 14.47 -9.97
C ASP A 153 5.46 14.14 -8.50
N LEU A 154 5.48 12.86 -8.15
CA LEU A 154 5.37 12.42 -6.78
C LEU A 154 6.60 12.83 -5.95
N ARG A 155 7.80 12.82 -6.54
CA ARG A 155 9.02 13.25 -5.87
C ARG A 155 9.01 14.71 -5.44
N ARG A 156 8.30 15.56 -6.19
CA ARG A 156 8.25 17.01 -5.90
C ARG A 156 7.35 17.36 -4.73
N GLU A 157 6.46 16.45 -4.35
CA GLU A 157 5.56 16.65 -3.21
C GLU A 157 6.20 16.18 -1.91
#